data_62e1151cc27ec1fb8a533df333faa8cb
#
_entry.id   62e1151cc27ec1fb8a533df333faa8cb
#
_cell.length_a   1.000
_cell.length_b   1.000
_cell.length_c   1.000
_cell.angle_alpha   90.00
_cell.angle_beta   90.00
_cell.angle_gamma   90.00
#
_symmetry.space_group_name_H-M   'P 1'
#
loop_
_entity.id
_entity.type
_entity.pdbx_description
1 polymer ?
#
loop_
_entity_poly.entity_id
_entity_poly.type
_entity_poly.pdbx_seq_one_letter_code
_entity_poly.pdbx_strand_id
1 'polypeptide(L)' 'MTGAQMRYFNLNAGYKANFALKVRLALSVVHNYENGNSKNYSHNEYMDCLSFIEGLEP' A
#
# COMPACT_ATOMS: atom_id res chain seq x y z
N MET A 1 -8.08 -0.90 -11.04
CA MET A 1 -7.97 -2.09 -10.17
C MET A 1 -8.06 -3.35 -11.00
N THR A 2 -7.36 -4.39 -10.58
CA THR A 2 -7.44 -5.67 -11.25
C THR A 2 -8.68 -6.44 -10.82
N GLY A 3 -9.04 -7.50 -11.56
CA GLY A 3 -10.13 -8.38 -11.18
C GLY A 3 -9.91 -9.04 -9.82
N ALA A 4 -8.66 -9.40 -9.53
CA ALA A 4 -8.32 -10.00 -8.25
C ALA A 4 -8.55 -9.02 -7.10
N GLN A 5 -8.18 -7.76 -7.28
CA GLN A 5 -8.40 -6.72 -6.28
C GLN A 5 -9.89 -6.45 -6.07
N MET A 6 -10.65 -6.42 -7.15
CA MET A 6 -12.10 -6.24 -7.08
C MET A 6 -12.74 -7.39 -6.30
N ARG A 7 -12.32 -8.61 -6.59
CA ARG A 7 -12.82 -9.78 -5.88
C ARG A 7 -12.50 -9.69 -4.39
N TYR A 8 -11.28 -9.28 -4.07
CA TYR A 8 -10.85 -9.13 -2.68
C TYR A 8 -11.78 -8.17 -1.94
N PHE A 9 -12.01 -7.00 -2.51
CA PHE A 9 -12.89 -6.00 -1.90
C PHE A 9 -14.32 -6.52 -1.75
N ASN A 10 -14.81 -7.24 -2.73
CA ASN A 10 -16.19 -7.69 -2.73
C ASN A 10 -16.43 -8.84 -1.76
N LEU A 11 -15.47 -9.75 -1.63
CA LEU A 11 -15.64 -10.93 -0.80
C LEU A 11 -15.30 -10.70 0.66
N ASN A 12 -14.51 -9.70 0.96
CA ASN A 12 -13.99 -9.48 2.29
C ASN A 12 -14.35 -8.08 2.79
N ALA A 13 -15.65 -7.86 3.01
CA ALA A 13 -16.12 -6.56 3.46
C ALA A 13 -15.44 -6.10 4.75
N GLY A 14 -15.18 -7.03 5.68
CA GLY A 14 -14.44 -6.73 6.90
C GLY A 14 -12.98 -6.40 6.65
N TYR A 15 -12.40 -6.97 5.62
CA TYR A 15 -11.04 -6.67 5.19
C TYR A 15 -10.94 -5.36 4.44
N LYS A 16 -12.03 -4.93 3.84
CA LYS A 16 -12.03 -3.77 2.97
C LYS A 16 -11.48 -2.52 3.67
N ALA A 17 -11.95 -2.26 4.88
CA ALA A 17 -11.50 -1.11 5.65
C ALA A 17 -10.02 -1.25 6.03
N ASN A 18 -9.62 -2.41 6.52
CA ASN A 18 -8.24 -2.67 6.91
C ASN A 18 -7.30 -2.62 5.70
N PHE A 19 -7.74 -3.18 4.59
CA PHE A 19 -6.95 -3.19 3.36
C PHE A 19 -6.79 -1.76 2.83
N ALA A 20 -7.86 -0.97 2.85
CA ALA A 20 -7.80 0.41 2.40
C ALA A 20 -6.85 1.24 3.28
N LEU A 21 -6.88 1.03 4.58
CA LEU A 21 -5.95 1.69 5.49
C LEU A 21 -4.50 1.30 5.19
N LYS A 22 -4.27 0.02 4.92
CA LYS A 22 -2.94 -0.47 4.60
C LYS A 22 -2.41 0.16 3.31
N VAL A 23 -3.25 0.27 2.30
CA VAL A 23 -2.89 0.92 1.04
C VAL A 23 -2.54 2.40 1.29
N ARG A 24 -3.35 3.09 2.07
CA ARG A 24 -3.13 4.50 2.37
C ARG A 24 -1.83 4.71 3.13
N LEU A 25 -1.56 3.86 4.13
CA LEU A 25 -0.33 3.95 4.89
C LEU A 25 0.90 3.69 4.01
N ALA A 26 0.82 2.66 3.16
CA ALA A 26 1.91 2.35 2.25
C ALA A 26 2.17 3.48 1.26
N LEU A 27 1.12 4.07 0.71
CA LEU A 27 1.24 5.21 -0.19
C LEU A 27 1.88 6.41 0.52
N SER A 28 1.48 6.66 1.77
CA SER A 28 2.07 7.73 2.57
C SER A 28 3.57 7.53 2.77
N VAL A 29 3.97 6.32 3.12
CA VAL A 29 5.38 6.01 3.34
C VAL A 29 6.19 6.24 2.06
N VAL A 30 5.71 5.69 0.95
CA VAL A 30 6.41 5.85 -0.33
C VAL A 30 6.49 7.31 -0.73
N HIS A 31 5.38 8.02 -0.62
CA HIS A 31 5.32 9.43 -0.98
C HIS A 31 6.29 10.26 -0.13
N ASN A 32 6.25 10.09 1.18
CA ASN A 32 7.10 10.84 2.10
C ASN A 32 8.57 10.52 1.89
N TYR A 33 8.89 9.25 1.70
CA TYR A 33 10.26 8.83 1.49
C TYR A 33 10.84 9.46 0.21
N GLU A 34 10.06 9.46 -0.86
CA GLU A 34 10.50 10.00 -2.15
C GLU A 34 10.52 11.53 -2.18
N ASN A 35 9.81 12.17 -1.27
CA ASN A 35 9.68 13.63 -1.25
C ASN A 35 10.46 14.29 -0.12
N GLY A 36 11.49 13.64 0.37
CA GLY A 36 12.46 14.28 1.26
C GLY A 36 12.34 13.91 2.73
N ASN A 37 11.38 13.07 3.10
CA ASN A 37 11.21 12.64 4.50
C ASN A 37 11.77 11.24 4.75
N SER A 38 12.81 10.86 4.01
CA SER A 38 13.41 9.53 4.15
C SER A 38 13.99 9.26 5.53
N LYS A 39 14.28 10.30 6.30
CA LYS A 39 14.82 10.15 7.66
C LYS A 39 13.86 9.43 8.60
N ASN A 40 12.58 9.52 8.33
CA ASN A 40 11.55 8.96 9.22
C ASN A 40 11.25 7.50 8.94
N TYR A 41 11.86 6.94 7.91
CA TYR A 41 11.57 5.58 7.46
C TYR A 41 12.87 4.88 7.11
N SER A 42 12.91 3.56 7.33
CA SER A 42 14.05 2.77 6.87
C SER A 42 13.89 2.46 5.39
N HIS A 43 15.02 2.19 4.74
CA HIS A 43 14.99 1.76 3.34
C HIS A 43 14.16 0.50 3.16
N ASN A 44 14.26 -0.45 4.10
CA ASN A 44 13.49 -1.70 4.05
C ASN A 44 11.99 -1.43 4.13
N GLU A 45 11.60 -0.52 5.01
CA GLU A 45 10.18 -0.13 5.14
C GLU A 45 9.65 0.47 3.84
N TYR A 46 10.43 1.37 3.25
CA TYR A 46 10.08 1.96 1.96
C TYR A 46 9.94 0.89 0.88
N MET A 47 10.90 -0.02 0.79
CA MET A 47 10.87 -1.08 -0.23
C MET A 47 9.69 -2.03 -0.02
N ASP A 48 9.37 -2.36 1.21
CA ASP A 48 8.21 -3.20 1.52
C ASP A 48 6.92 -2.52 1.09
N CYS A 49 6.77 -1.24 1.39
CA CYS A 49 5.59 -0.48 1.00
C CYS A 49 5.49 -0.35 -0.51
N LEU A 50 6.61 -0.08 -1.16
CA LEU A 50 6.65 0.04 -2.62
C LEU A 50 6.26 -1.29 -3.28
N SER A 51 6.81 -2.41 -2.80
CA SER A 51 6.47 -3.73 -3.32
C SER A 51 4.99 -4.05 -3.12
N PHE A 52 4.45 -3.68 -1.95
CA PHE A 52 3.04 -3.89 -1.67
C PHE A 52 2.17 -3.14 -2.68
N ILE A 53 2.49 -1.88 -2.93
CA ILE A 53 1.73 -1.04 -3.86
C ILE A 53 1.85 -1.57 -5.29
N GLU A 54 3.06 -1.93 -5.70
CA GLU A 54 3.29 -2.47 -7.04
C GLU A 54 2.55 -3.80 -7.24
N GLY A 55 2.42 -4.58 -6.20
CA GLY A 55 1.66 -5.82 -6.24
C GLY A 55 0.16 -5.63 -6.42
N LEU A 56 -0.36 -4.42 -6.16
CA LEU A 56 -1.77 -4.11 -6.36
C LEU A 56 -2.07 -3.73 -7.81
N GLU A 57 -1.06 -3.41 -8.58
CA GLU A 57 -1.20 -2.97 -9.97
C GLU A 57 -1.29 -4.17 -10.91
N PRO A 58 -2.07 -4.06 -12.01
CA PRO A 58 -2.15 -5.14 -12.99
C PRO A 58 -0.82 -5.35 -13.72
#